data_d3ce641d3c1e939b59631a1d9429d40d
#
_entry.id   d3ce641d3c1e939b59631a1d9429d40d
#
_cell.length_a   1.000
_cell.length_b   1.000
_cell.length_c   1.000
_cell.angle_alpha   90.00
_cell.angle_beta   90.00
_cell.angle_gamma   90.00
#
_symmetry.space_group_name_H-M   'P 1'
#
loop_
_entity.id
_entity.type
_entity.pdbx_description
1 polymer ?
#
loop_
_entity_poly.entity_id
_entity_poly.type
_entity_poly.pdbx_seq_one_letter_code
_entity_poly.pdbx_strand_id
1 'polypeptide(L)'
;VNLIIVSMHAGIEKTSSINDVQKSIAHYAVQHGANLVLGHHPHTLQGIEKYKGAYIVYSLANFCFGGNTNPADKDTMIFQQTFTFKNKKLKKTKDVKIIPCKVSSSNNINNYQPTPAKGAAKKRIISKMNSFCKPYNLSFNKNGKLK
;
A
#
# COMPACT_ATOMS: atom_id res chain seq x y z
N VAL A 1 20.94 11.30 -7.27
CA VAL A 1 20.06 10.13 -7.11
C VAL A 1 18.99 10.18 -8.19
N ASN A 2 18.67 9.02 -8.79
CA ASN A 2 17.75 8.93 -9.94
C ASN A 2 16.34 8.47 -9.57
N LEU A 3 16.18 7.90 -8.37
CA LEU A 3 14.93 7.47 -7.79
C LEU A 3 14.99 7.61 -6.27
N ILE A 4 13.96 8.21 -5.68
CA ILE A 4 13.82 8.35 -4.23
C ILE A 4 12.54 7.63 -3.82
N ILE A 5 12.68 6.63 -2.97
CA ILE A 5 11.58 5.93 -2.33
C ILE A 5 11.68 6.21 -0.83
N VAL A 6 10.60 6.74 -0.26
CA VAL A 6 10.52 7.04 1.18
C VAL A 6 9.71 5.96 1.87
N SER A 7 10.27 5.35 2.91
CA SER A 7 9.53 4.49 3.84
C SER A 7 9.12 5.32 5.05
N MET A 8 7.82 5.41 5.31
CA MET A 8 7.23 6.24 6.36
C MET A 8 6.57 5.35 7.42
N HIS A 9 6.91 5.55 8.69
CA HIS A 9 6.26 4.86 9.81
C HIS A 9 5.49 5.88 10.62
N ALA A 10 4.18 6.05 10.34
CA ALA A 10 3.33 7.08 10.93
C ALA A 10 1.84 6.70 10.84
N GLY A 11 1.03 7.31 11.69
CA GLY A 11 -0.42 7.15 11.72
C GLY A 11 -0.93 6.74 13.10
N ILE A 12 -2.12 6.20 13.12
CA ILE A 12 -2.77 5.65 14.32
C ILE A 12 -3.03 4.17 14.08
N GLU A 13 -2.67 3.33 15.05
CA GLU A 13 -2.87 1.89 14.97
C GLU A 13 -4.35 1.51 14.80
N LYS A 14 -4.58 0.42 14.07
CA LYS A 14 -5.90 -0.22 13.87
C LYS A 14 -6.97 0.69 13.27
N THR A 15 -6.57 1.77 12.58
CA THR A 15 -7.50 2.63 11.85
C THR A 15 -7.18 2.66 10.34
N SER A 16 -8.22 2.63 9.51
CA SER A 16 -8.12 2.85 8.07
C SER A 16 -8.13 4.33 7.69
N SER A 17 -8.41 5.23 8.63
CA SER A 17 -8.41 6.67 8.42
C SER A 17 -6.98 7.21 8.36
N ILE A 18 -6.71 8.03 7.36
CA ILE A 18 -5.44 8.71 7.17
C ILE A 18 -5.52 10.04 7.92
N ASN A 19 -4.60 10.30 8.84
CA ASN A 19 -4.56 11.55 9.58
C ASN A 19 -3.72 12.63 8.86
N ASP A 20 -3.83 13.87 9.35
CA ASP A 20 -3.14 15.02 8.73
C ASP A 20 -1.62 14.92 8.85
N VAL A 21 -1.11 14.30 9.91
CA VAL A 21 0.34 14.08 10.08
C VAL A 21 0.87 13.16 9.01
N GLN A 22 0.20 12.03 8.73
CA GLN A 22 0.57 11.12 7.64
C GLN A 22 0.58 11.85 6.28
N LYS A 23 -0.48 12.62 5.99
CA LYS A 23 -0.58 13.40 4.75
C LYS A 23 0.53 14.43 4.65
N SER A 24 0.77 15.19 5.68
CA SER A 24 1.79 16.25 5.69
C SER A 24 3.18 15.70 5.43
N ILE A 25 3.57 14.62 6.13
CA ILE A 25 4.88 13.97 5.94
C ILE A 25 5.01 13.42 4.52
N ALA A 26 3.99 12.71 4.02
CA ALA A 26 4.03 12.10 2.70
C ALA A 26 4.06 13.15 1.58
N HIS A 27 3.24 14.20 1.69
CA HIS A 27 3.22 15.31 0.73
C HIS A 27 4.54 16.08 0.75
N TYR A 28 5.11 16.34 1.93
CA TYR A 28 6.41 16.96 2.09
C TYR A 28 7.51 16.15 1.38
N ALA A 29 7.55 14.83 1.61
CA ALA A 29 8.50 13.95 0.93
C ALA A 29 8.39 14.03 -0.59
N VAL A 30 7.16 13.99 -1.15
CA VAL A 30 6.95 14.12 -2.60
C VAL A 30 7.35 15.49 -3.11
N GLN A 31 7.04 16.57 -2.39
CA GLN A 31 7.44 17.94 -2.75
C GLN A 31 8.96 18.12 -2.78
N HIS A 32 9.70 17.30 -2.03
CA HIS A 32 11.16 17.28 -1.98
C HIS A 32 11.79 16.14 -2.80
N GLY A 33 11.03 15.61 -3.78
CA GLY A 33 11.57 14.75 -4.83
C GLY A 33 11.35 13.25 -4.64
N ALA A 34 10.58 12.80 -3.64
CA ALA A 34 10.21 11.39 -3.55
C ALA A 34 9.33 10.98 -4.72
N ASN A 35 9.67 9.86 -5.34
CA ASN A 35 8.94 9.27 -6.46
C ASN A 35 7.90 8.24 -6.03
N LEU A 36 8.04 7.75 -4.79
CA LEU A 36 7.14 6.82 -4.13
C LEU A 36 7.26 6.98 -2.62
N VAL A 37 6.12 6.95 -1.91
CA VAL A 37 6.09 6.86 -0.44
C VAL A 37 5.37 5.59 -0.04
N LEU A 38 5.98 4.79 0.83
CA LEU A 38 5.42 3.55 1.39
C LEU A 38 5.23 3.71 2.88
N GLY A 39 3.97 3.69 3.31
CA GLY A 39 3.58 3.90 4.70
C GLY A 39 3.39 2.58 5.48
N HIS A 40 3.71 2.67 6.76
CA HIS A 40 3.62 1.59 7.76
C HIS A 40 3.11 2.15 9.10
N HIS A 41 2.92 1.34 10.09
CA HIS A 41 2.48 1.60 11.47
C HIS A 41 0.99 1.34 11.73
N PRO A 42 0.00 1.71 10.90
CA PRO A 42 -1.40 1.49 11.26
C PRO A 42 -1.81 0.02 11.45
N HIS A 43 -0.99 -0.95 11.03
CA HIS A 43 -1.27 -2.38 11.08
C HIS A 43 -2.54 -2.81 10.33
N THR A 44 -3.13 -1.92 9.56
CA THR A 44 -4.26 -2.14 8.64
C THR A 44 -4.03 -1.42 7.34
N LEU A 45 -4.65 -1.88 6.26
CA LEU A 45 -4.58 -1.22 4.96
C LEU A 45 -5.21 0.17 5.02
N GLN A 46 -4.57 1.12 4.37
CA GLN A 46 -5.11 2.46 4.13
C GLN A 46 -5.08 2.80 2.65
N GLY A 47 -5.65 3.96 2.28
CA GLY A 47 -5.75 4.41 0.91
C GLY A 47 -4.41 4.63 0.21
N ILE A 48 -4.49 4.71 -1.11
CA ILE A 48 -3.37 5.11 -1.98
C ILE A 48 -3.79 6.41 -2.65
N GLU A 49 -2.86 7.37 -2.68
CA GLU A 49 -3.02 8.66 -3.34
C GLU A 49 -2.02 8.81 -4.47
N LYS A 50 -2.40 9.49 -5.54
CA LYS A 50 -1.45 10.00 -6.55
C LYS A 50 -1.31 11.50 -6.37
N TYR A 51 -0.16 11.93 -5.84
CA TYR A 51 0.13 13.32 -5.54
C TYR A 51 1.32 13.82 -6.35
N LYS A 52 1.14 14.89 -7.13
CA LYS A 52 2.20 15.48 -8.00
C LYS A 52 2.97 14.44 -8.81
N GLY A 53 2.28 13.40 -9.30
CA GLY A 53 2.87 12.35 -10.13
C GLY A 53 3.49 11.17 -9.39
N ALA A 54 3.74 11.26 -8.08
CA ALA A 54 4.17 10.17 -7.24
C ALA A 54 2.97 9.43 -6.61
N TYR A 55 3.15 8.16 -6.27
CA TYR A 55 2.18 7.42 -5.47
C TYR A 55 2.57 7.44 -4.00
N ILE A 56 1.57 7.60 -3.14
CA ILE A 56 1.66 7.52 -1.70
C ILE A 56 0.78 6.36 -1.26
N VAL A 57 1.38 5.31 -0.73
CA VAL A 57 0.67 4.19 -0.07
C VAL A 57 0.69 4.48 1.42
N TYR A 58 -0.43 4.90 1.99
CA TYR A 58 -0.46 5.37 3.39
C TYR A 58 -0.24 4.25 4.41
N SER A 59 -0.70 3.02 4.13
CA SER A 59 -0.33 1.84 4.91
C SER A 59 -0.45 0.57 4.09
N LEU A 60 0.62 -0.23 4.11
CA LEU A 60 0.66 -1.58 3.54
C LEU A 60 0.08 -2.65 4.49
N ALA A 61 -0.31 -2.29 5.72
CA ALA A 61 -0.64 -3.19 6.82
C ALA A 61 0.56 -4.08 7.25
N ASN A 62 0.26 -5.19 7.93
CA ASN A 62 1.25 -6.18 8.30
C ASN A 62 1.58 -7.10 7.13
N PHE A 63 2.82 -7.54 7.00
CA PHE A 63 3.17 -8.54 5.99
C PHE A 63 3.79 -9.77 6.67
N CYS A 64 5.07 -9.76 6.99
CA CYS A 64 5.70 -10.78 7.84
C CYS A 64 5.73 -10.24 9.27
N PHE A 65 4.71 -10.55 10.07
CA PHE A 65 4.45 -9.88 11.35
C PHE A 65 4.44 -10.86 12.52
N GLY A 66 5.44 -10.75 13.39
CA GLY A 66 5.62 -11.61 14.56
C GLY A 66 4.93 -11.13 15.85
N GLY A 67 4.33 -9.93 15.86
CA GLY A 67 3.81 -9.31 17.08
C GLY A 67 2.47 -9.83 17.58
N ASN A 68 1.76 -10.66 16.82
CA ASN A 68 0.45 -11.18 17.21
C ASN A 68 0.19 -12.55 16.58
N THR A 69 -0.16 -13.52 17.42
CA THR A 69 -0.44 -14.90 17.00
C THR A 69 -1.77 -15.05 16.25
N ASN A 70 -2.70 -14.11 16.42
CA ASN A 70 -3.97 -14.09 15.70
C ASN A 70 -4.50 -12.67 15.49
N PRO A 71 -3.88 -11.86 14.60
CA PRO A 71 -4.33 -10.50 14.35
C PRO A 71 -5.77 -10.49 13.81
N ALA A 72 -6.58 -9.53 14.28
CA ALA A 72 -7.98 -9.41 13.88
C ALA A 72 -8.11 -9.07 12.38
N ASP A 73 -7.29 -8.14 11.87
CA ASP A 73 -7.19 -7.86 10.43
C ASP A 73 -5.99 -8.61 9.85
N LYS A 74 -6.27 -9.54 8.95
CA LYS A 74 -5.26 -10.34 8.22
C LYS A 74 -5.06 -9.88 6.79
N ASP A 75 -5.74 -8.82 6.37
CA ASP A 75 -5.64 -8.30 5.02
C ASP A 75 -4.37 -7.46 4.88
N THR A 76 -3.63 -7.73 3.82
CA THR A 76 -2.41 -6.99 3.47
C THR A 76 -2.24 -6.98 1.96
N MET A 77 -1.20 -6.31 1.46
CA MET A 77 -0.92 -6.28 0.03
C MET A 77 0.56 -6.07 -0.26
N ILE A 78 0.96 -6.47 -1.46
CA ILE A 78 2.19 -6.01 -2.10
C ILE A 78 1.80 -4.90 -3.07
N PHE A 79 2.50 -3.76 -3.01
CA PHE A 79 2.40 -2.70 -4.00
C PHE A 79 3.49 -2.86 -5.05
N GLN A 80 3.13 -2.76 -6.32
CA GLN A 80 4.06 -2.82 -7.44
C GLN A 80 3.89 -1.60 -8.34
N GLN A 81 5.02 -1.07 -8.80
CA GLN A 81 5.09 0.04 -9.75
C GLN A 81 6.33 -0.12 -10.62
N THR A 82 6.20 0.15 -11.92
CA THR A 82 7.33 0.12 -12.85
C THR A 82 7.89 1.52 -13.05
N PHE A 83 9.19 1.68 -12.85
CA PHE A 83 9.94 2.89 -13.15
C PHE A 83 10.80 2.68 -14.40
N THR A 84 10.66 3.55 -15.39
CA THR A 84 11.44 3.48 -16.64
C THR A 84 12.41 4.63 -16.71
N PHE A 85 13.67 4.33 -16.97
CA PHE A 85 14.74 5.31 -17.10
C PHE A 85 15.25 5.40 -18.55
N LYS A 86 15.64 6.61 -18.98
CA LYS A 86 16.39 6.85 -20.21
C LYS A 86 17.52 7.82 -19.87
N ASN A 87 18.76 7.46 -20.21
CA ASN A 87 19.96 8.24 -19.89
C ASN A 87 20.02 8.63 -18.41
N LYS A 88 19.82 7.67 -17.52
CA LYS A 88 19.81 7.84 -16.05
C LYS A 88 18.72 8.79 -15.52
N LYS A 89 17.80 9.28 -16.33
CA LYS A 89 16.69 10.14 -15.93
C LYS A 89 15.38 9.34 -15.90
N LEU A 90 14.63 9.45 -14.83
CA LEU A 90 13.29 8.86 -14.72
C LEU A 90 12.39 9.47 -15.81
N LYS A 91 11.78 8.64 -16.64
CA LYS A 91 10.93 9.06 -17.75
C LYS A 91 9.47 8.74 -17.53
N LYS A 92 9.17 7.56 -17.01
CA LYS A 92 7.81 7.09 -16.89
C LYS A 92 7.65 6.18 -15.68
N THR A 93 6.53 6.33 -15.01
CA THR A 93 6.01 5.36 -14.04
C THR A 93 4.74 4.74 -14.61
N LYS A 94 4.63 3.44 -14.54
CA LYS A 94 3.50 2.69 -15.11
C LYS A 94 3.25 1.37 -14.35
N ASP A 95 2.27 0.62 -14.82
CA ASP A 95 1.98 -0.73 -14.35
C ASP A 95 1.75 -0.79 -12.83
N VAL A 96 1.05 0.24 -12.29
CA VAL A 96 0.69 0.25 -10.87
C VAL A 96 -0.29 -0.87 -10.59
N LYS A 97 0.05 -1.67 -9.58
CA LYS A 97 -0.71 -2.85 -9.22
C LYS A 97 -0.61 -3.11 -7.72
N ILE A 98 -1.70 -3.57 -7.15
CA ILE A 98 -1.71 -4.22 -5.83
C ILE A 98 -1.86 -5.73 -6.00
N ILE A 99 -1.14 -6.50 -5.19
CA ILE A 99 -1.34 -7.93 -5.05
C ILE A 99 -1.96 -8.13 -3.67
N PRO A 100 -3.28 -8.38 -3.58
CA PRO A 100 -3.93 -8.68 -2.31
C PRO A 100 -3.32 -9.91 -1.66
N CYS A 101 -3.01 -9.82 -0.38
CA CYS A 101 -2.40 -10.89 0.40
C CYS A 101 -3.11 -11.02 1.75
N LYS A 102 -2.89 -12.14 2.41
CA LYS A 102 -3.16 -12.35 3.85
C LYS A 102 -1.82 -12.45 4.58
N VAL A 103 -1.74 -11.99 5.81
CA VAL A 103 -0.54 -12.12 6.67
C VAL A 103 -0.20 -13.57 7.01
N SER A 104 -1.13 -14.49 6.78
CA SER A 104 -1.00 -15.91 7.13
C SER A 104 -1.64 -16.79 6.06
N SER A 105 -1.06 -17.94 5.79
CA SER A 105 -1.66 -18.99 4.97
C SER A 105 -2.79 -19.72 5.73
N SER A 106 -2.80 -19.68 7.07
CA SER A 106 -3.86 -20.19 7.93
C SER A 106 -4.94 -19.14 8.21
N ASN A 107 -6.19 -19.58 8.41
CA ASN A 107 -7.28 -18.69 8.81
C ASN A 107 -7.33 -18.47 10.33
N ASN A 108 -6.90 -19.45 11.10
CA ASN A 108 -7.10 -19.50 12.56
C ASN A 108 -5.93 -18.93 13.36
N ILE A 109 -4.75 -18.90 12.78
CA ILE A 109 -3.51 -18.53 13.46
C ILE A 109 -2.61 -17.77 12.47
N ASN A 110 -1.78 -16.89 12.98
CA ASN A 110 -0.71 -16.31 12.19
C ASN A 110 0.47 -17.29 12.19
N ASN A 111 0.71 -17.92 11.05
CA ASN A 111 1.86 -18.82 10.85
C ASN A 111 3.05 -18.13 10.20
N TYR A 112 3.03 -16.78 10.14
CA TYR A 112 4.10 -15.94 9.62
C TYR A 112 4.44 -16.18 8.14
N GLN A 113 3.47 -16.71 7.37
CA GLN A 113 3.62 -16.97 5.93
C GLN A 113 2.64 -16.08 5.15
N PRO A 114 3.03 -14.85 4.79
CA PRO A 114 2.22 -14.01 3.93
C PRO A 114 1.89 -14.73 2.63
N THR A 115 0.62 -14.74 2.27
CA THR A 115 0.13 -15.55 1.14
C THR A 115 -0.76 -14.72 0.23
N PRO A 116 -0.57 -14.77 -1.11
CA PRO A 116 -1.47 -14.12 -2.06
C PRO A 116 -2.92 -14.58 -1.86
N ALA A 117 -3.81 -13.62 -1.69
CA ALA A 117 -5.23 -13.88 -1.48
C ALA A 117 -5.89 -14.39 -2.78
N LYS A 118 -6.75 -15.40 -2.65
CA LYS A 118 -7.53 -16.00 -3.74
C LYS A 118 -9.03 -15.88 -3.45
N GLY A 119 -9.87 -16.11 -4.48
CA GLY A 119 -11.33 -16.22 -4.34
C GLY A 119 -11.97 -15.02 -3.64
N ALA A 120 -12.77 -15.28 -2.63
CA ALA A 120 -13.51 -14.28 -1.85
C ALA A 120 -12.58 -13.30 -1.11
N ALA A 121 -11.46 -13.78 -0.54
CA ALA A 121 -10.50 -12.92 0.15
C ALA A 121 -9.87 -11.88 -0.80
N LYS A 122 -9.47 -12.30 -2.02
CA LYS A 122 -8.98 -11.36 -3.03
C LYS A 122 -10.01 -10.30 -3.39
N LYS A 123 -11.26 -10.71 -3.63
CA LYS A 123 -12.37 -9.79 -3.96
C LYS A 123 -12.59 -8.78 -2.82
N ARG A 124 -12.62 -9.25 -1.57
CA ARG A 124 -12.81 -8.41 -0.38
C ARG A 124 -11.70 -7.35 -0.26
N ILE A 125 -10.42 -7.75 -0.39
CA ILE A 125 -9.28 -6.82 -0.26
C ILE A 125 -9.31 -5.78 -1.38
N ILE A 126 -9.58 -6.17 -2.63
CA ILE A 126 -9.71 -5.21 -3.74
C ILE A 126 -10.86 -4.23 -3.48
N SER A 127 -12.02 -4.72 -3.02
CA SER A 127 -13.16 -3.86 -2.68
C SER A 127 -12.82 -2.88 -1.55
N LYS A 128 -12.15 -3.38 -0.48
CA LYS A 128 -11.64 -2.56 0.62
C LYS A 128 -10.71 -1.45 0.11
N MET A 129 -9.74 -1.80 -0.73
CA MET A 129 -8.81 -0.82 -1.30
C MET A 129 -9.51 0.18 -2.21
N ASN A 130 -10.47 -0.24 -3.03
CA ASN A 130 -11.26 0.67 -3.86
C ASN A 130 -12.07 1.67 -3.02
N SER A 131 -12.63 1.24 -1.89
CA SER A 131 -13.30 2.14 -0.94
C SER A 131 -12.32 3.17 -0.36
N PHE A 132 -11.14 2.73 0.09
CA PHE A 132 -10.13 3.60 0.68
C PHE A 132 -9.48 4.56 -0.32
N CYS A 133 -9.41 4.17 -1.59
CA CYS A 133 -8.82 4.98 -2.66
C CYS A 133 -9.84 5.90 -3.37
N LYS A 134 -11.14 5.73 -3.11
CA LYS A 134 -12.20 6.54 -3.72
C LYS A 134 -12.00 8.06 -3.54
N PRO A 135 -11.61 8.56 -2.34
CA PRO A 135 -11.35 10.00 -2.15
C PRO A 135 -10.21 10.56 -3.03
N TYR A 136 -9.35 9.68 -3.54
CA TYR A 136 -8.20 10.02 -4.39
C TYR A 136 -8.43 9.72 -5.87
N ASN A 137 -9.67 9.39 -6.26
CA ASN A 137 -10.06 9.03 -7.63
C ASN A 137 -9.24 7.85 -8.21
N LEU A 138 -8.82 6.91 -7.36
CA LEU A 138 -8.11 5.71 -7.77
C LEU A 138 -8.98 4.48 -7.56
N SER A 139 -8.88 3.53 -8.48
CA SER A 139 -9.53 2.22 -8.36
C SER A 139 -8.71 1.12 -9.04
N PHE A 140 -8.91 -0.10 -8.57
CA PHE A 140 -8.24 -1.29 -9.06
C PHE A 140 -9.24 -2.26 -9.67
N ASN A 141 -8.87 -2.90 -10.77
CA ASN A 141 -9.67 -3.95 -11.39
C ASN A 141 -9.55 -5.28 -10.61
N LYS A 142 -10.29 -6.32 -11.04
CA LYS A 142 -10.27 -7.65 -10.42
C LYS A 142 -8.88 -8.32 -10.33
N ASN A 143 -7.93 -7.86 -11.14
CA ASN A 143 -6.54 -8.35 -11.14
C ASN A 143 -5.60 -7.48 -10.30
N GLY A 144 -6.13 -6.44 -9.63
CA GLY A 144 -5.36 -5.50 -8.82
C GLY A 144 -4.60 -4.45 -9.63
N LYS A 145 -4.81 -4.34 -10.93
CA LYS A 145 -4.23 -3.28 -11.76
C LYS A 145 -5.01 -1.99 -11.60
N LEU A 146 -4.30 -0.89 -11.48
CA LEU A 146 -4.88 0.45 -11.49
C LEU A 146 -5.64 0.66 -12.81
N LYS A 147 -6.83 1.26 -12.71
CA LYS A 147 -7.67 1.62 -13.86
C LYS A 147 -7.30 2.99 -14.41
#